data_dcae34e4a10686a4e8f0a16fbba3e64c
#
_entry.id   dcae34e4a10686a4e8f0a16fbba3e64c
#
_cell.length_a   1.000
_cell.length_b   1.000
_cell.length_c   1.000
_cell.angle_alpha   90.00
_cell.angle_beta   90.00
_cell.angle_gamma   90.00
#
_symmetry.space_group_name_H-M   'P 1'
#
loop_
_entity.id
_entity.type
_entity.pdbx_description
1 polymer ?
#
loop_
_entity_poly.entity_id
_entity_poly.type
_entity_poly.pdbx_seq_one_letter_code
_entity_poly.pdbx_strand_id
1 'polypeptide(L)'
;TFSLRVERPGVSKPIDFKIVRKSIQLPTVPYAGVVSGKTGYINLNSFSGNPSKEFKQAFLDLKSKGITSLVIDLRGNGGGLLDEAVEIVNFFVPRGKTIVVTKGKTKQAASVYKTLREPIDTEIPLVVLVNSGTASSSEILAGALQDLDRAVIVGNRTFGKGLVQIPRSLPYGGTLKVTTSKYYIPSGRCVQAIDYKHRNEDGSVGRIPDSLTNVFHTAAGRIVRDG
;
A
#
# COMPACT_ATOMS: atom_id res chain seq x y z
N THR A 1 -12.27 12.06 28.55
CA THR A 1 -11.52 13.29 28.80
C THR A 1 -10.32 12.95 29.64
N PHE A 2 -9.14 13.54 29.34
CA PHE A 2 -7.94 13.46 30.16
C PHE A 2 -7.21 14.83 30.13
N SER A 3 -6.40 15.10 31.16
CA SER A 3 -5.57 16.30 31.24
C SER A 3 -4.15 15.96 30.83
N LEU A 4 -3.57 16.81 30.02
CA LEU A 4 -2.16 16.74 29.60
C LEU A 4 -1.45 17.99 30.08
N ARG A 5 -0.38 17.82 30.83
CA ARG A 5 0.50 18.91 31.26
C ARG A 5 1.74 18.92 30.38
N VAL A 6 2.01 20.05 29.73
CA VAL A 6 3.09 20.22 28.77
C VAL A 6 4.08 21.25 29.29
N GLU A 7 5.35 20.91 29.37
CA GLU A 7 6.46 21.83 29.58
C GLU A 7 7.01 22.23 28.20
N ARG A 8 7.18 23.54 28.00
CA ARG A 8 7.66 24.09 26.73
C ARG A 8 8.90 24.95 26.97
N PRO A 9 10.00 24.73 26.26
CA PRO A 9 11.17 25.61 26.34
C PRO A 9 10.79 27.10 26.13
N GLY A 10 11.28 27.97 26.98
CA GLY A 10 10.98 29.41 26.96
C GLY A 10 9.67 29.81 27.65
N VAL A 11 8.93 28.91 28.23
CA VAL A 11 7.73 29.17 29.03
C VAL A 11 7.97 28.76 30.47
N SER A 12 7.85 29.70 31.40
CA SER A 12 8.21 29.49 32.81
C SER A 12 7.27 28.59 33.60
N LYS A 13 6.05 28.40 33.13
CA LYS A 13 5.03 27.53 33.79
C LYS A 13 4.51 26.49 32.85
N PRO A 14 4.28 25.24 33.36
CA PRO A 14 3.61 24.22 32.58
C PRO A 14 2.22 24.64 32.10
N ILE A 15 1.84 24.20 30.92
CA ILE A 15 0.53 24.50 30.33
C ILE A 15 -0.34 23.26 30.46
N ASP A 16 -1.52 23.41 31.06
CA ASP A 16 -2.50 22.31 31.20
C ASP A 16 -3.51 22.35 30.06
N PHE A 17 -3.64 21.19 29.35
CA PHE A 17 -4.63 20.99 28.29
C PHE A 17 -5.66 19.94 28.73
N LYS A 18 -6.94 20.26 28.61
CA LYS A 18 -8.02 19.30 28.77
C LYS A 18 -8.40 18.74 27.41
N ILE A 19 -8.12 17.46 27.19
CA ILE A 19 -8.37 16.78 25.91
C ILE A 19 -9.60 15.91 26.04
N VAL A 20 -10.55 16.10 25.12
CA VAL A 20 -11.74 15.26 25.00
C VAL A 20 -11.54 14.34 23.80
N ARG A 21 -11.56 13.03 24.04
CA ARG A 21 -11.48 12.04 22.95
C ARG A 21 -12.72 12.14 22.08
N LYS A 22 -12.50 12.26 20.78
CA LYS A 22 -13.55 12.19 19.75
C LYS A 22 -13.09 11.19 18.68
N SER A 23 -14.04 10.59 17.99
CA SER A 23 -13.74 9.87 16.75
C SER A 23 -13.34 10.89 15.69
N ILE A 24 -12.14 10.75 15.15
CA ILE A 24 -11.62 11.60 14.07
C ILE A 24 -11.47 10.69 12.85
N GLN A 25 -12.12 11.07 11.75
CA GLN A 25 -11.89 10.44 10.46
C GLN A 25 -10.83 11.27 9.73
N LEU A 26 -9.70 10.64 9.45
CA LEU A 26 -8.66 11.24 8.61
C LEU A 26 -8.91 10.77 7.16
N PRO A 27 -8.92 11.70 6.18
CA PRO A 27 -9.08 11.32 4.79
C PRO A 27 -7.90 10.45 4.34
N THR A 28 -8.19 9.40 3.59
CA THR A 28 -7.15 8.55 3.00
C THR A 28 -6.58 9.14 1.72
N VAL A 29 -7.33 10.04 1.10
CA VAL A 29 -6.91 10.89 -0.01
C VAL A 29 -6.90 12.35 0.47
N PRO A 30 -5.84 12.79 1.17
CA PRO A 30 -5.78 14.16 1.72
C PRO A 30 -5.66 15.25 0.67
N TYR A 31 -5.24 14.87 -0.55
CA TYR A 31 -5.13 15.81 -1.66
C TYR A 31 -5.36 15.11 -3.01
N ALA A 32 -6.14 15.75 -3.86
CA ALA A 32 -6.28 15.43 -5.27
C ALA A 32 -6.43 16.73 -6.08
N GLY A 33 -5.72 16.85 -7.19
CA GLY A 33 -5.74 18.07 -8.00
C GLY A 33 -5.07 17.90 -9.36
N VAL A 34 -5.26 18.88 -10.26
CA VAL A 34 -4.48 19.00 -11.49
C VAL A 34 -3.19 19.72 -11.16
N VAL A 35 -2.04 19.11 -11.43
CA VAL A 35 -0.72 19.65 -11.03
C VAL A 35 0.04 20.31 -12.17
N SER A 36 -0.13 19.85 -13.42
CA SER A 36 0.51 20.46 -14.59
C SER A 36 -0.25 20.08 -15.86
N GLY A 37 -0.57 21.06 -16.68
CA GLY A 37 -1.31 20.84 -17.91
C GLY A 37 -2.60 20.07 -17.67
N LYS A 38 -2.69 18.84 -18.19
CA LYS A 38 -3.81 17.90 -17.99
C LYS A 38 -3.42 16.68 -17.15
N THR A 39 -2.44 16.81 -16.27
CA THR A 39 -1.99 15.75 -15.38
C THR A 39 -2.72 15.85 -14.04
N GLY A 40 -3.52 14.84 -13.73
CA GLY A 40 -4.11 14.65 -12.41
C GLY A 40 -3.10 14.08 -11.42
N TYR A 41 -3.27 14.41 -10.16
CA TYR A 41 -2.47 13.89 -9.05
C TYR A 41 -3.39 13.51 -7.90
N ILE A 42 -3.19 12.31 -7.35
CA ILE A 42 -3.90 11.82 -6.17
C ILE A 42 -2.85 11.36 -5.15
N ASN A 43 -2.86 11.96 -3.97
CA ASN A 43 -2.11 11.47 -2.82
C ASN A 43 -2.97 10.47 -2.05
N LEU A 44 -2.53 9.22 -2.00
CA LEU A 44 -3.16 8.14 -1.23
C LEU A 44 -2.22 7.76 -0.08
N ASN A 45 -2.55 8.16 1.15
CA ASN A 45 -1.66 8.03 2.30
C ASN A 45 -1.92 6.83 3.19
N SER A 46 -3.06 6.12 3.01
CA SER A 46 -3.41 4.95 3.79
C SER A 46 -4.42 4.06 3.08
N PHE A 47 -4.43 2.76 3.41
CA PHE A 47 -5.48 1.80 3.03
C PHE A 47 -6.38 1.43 4.21
N SER A 48 -6.64 2.37 5.13
CA SER A 48 -7.60 2.22 6.24
C SER A 48 -8.91 2.96 5.94
N GLY A 49 -10.01 2.50 6.49
CA GLY A 49 -11.33 3.10 6.21
C GLY A 49 -11.88 2.70 4.83
N ASN A 50 -12.17 3.68 3.98
CA ASN A 50 -12.74 3.48 2.64
C ASN A 50 -11.92 4.13 1.53
N PRO A 51 -10.61 3.82 1.39
CA PRO A 51 -9.72 4.49 0.46
C PRO A 51 -10.11 4.31 -1.01
N SER A 52 -10.65 3.16 -1.41
CA SER A 52 -11.10 2.93 -2.78
C SER A 52 -12.25 3.87 -3.18
N LYS A 53 -13.16 4.12 -2.23
CA LYS A 53 -14.28 5.05 -2.46
C LYS A 53 -13.78 6.50 -2.59
N GLU A 54 -12.91 6.95 -1.69
CA GLU A 54 -12.33 8.29 -1.73
C GLU A 54 -11.48 8.48 -3.00
N PHE A 55 -10.65 7.50 -3.34
CA PHE A 55 -9.84 7.49 -4.55
C PHE A 55 -10.71 7.55 -5.82
N LYS A 56 -11.76 6.72 -5.89
CA LYS A 56 -12.70 6.71 -7.03
C LYS A 56 -13.33 8.08 -7.22
N GLN A 57 -13.82 8.70 -6.16
CA GLN A 57 -14.43 10.03 -6.23
C GLN A 57 -13.41 11.06 -6.75
N ALA A 58 -12.22 11.09 -6.16
CA ALA A 58 -11.14 11.99 -6.58
C ALA A 58 -10.77 11.80 -8.06
N PHE A 59 -10.68 10.53 -8.51
CA PHE A 59 -10.35 10.22 -9.90
C PHE A 59 -11.44 10.67 -10.87
N LEU A 60 -12.72 10.42 -10.56
CA LEU A 60 -13.84 10.86 -11.38
C LEU A 60 -13.93 12.40 -11.46
N ASP A 61 -13.68 13.10 -10.35
CA ASP A 61 -13.62 14.56 -10.29
C ASP A 61 -12.48 15.11 -11.17
N LEU A 62 -11.33 14.45 -11.17
CA LEU A 62 -10.23 14.82 -12.07
C LEU A 62 -10.55 14.53 -13.54
N LYS A 63 -11.19 13.38 -13.84
CA LYS A 63 -11.66 13.08 -15.21
C LYS A 63 -12.63 14.13 -15.71
N SER A 64 -13.56 14.60 -14.89
CA SER A 64 -14.50 15.68 -15.27
C SER A 64 -13.79 17.00 -15.59
N LYS A 65 -12.59 17.23 -15.04
CA LYS A 65 -11.71 18.37 -15.37
C LYS A 65 -10.85 18.14 -16.61
N GLY A 66 -11.01 17.01 -17.30
CA GLY A 66 -10.34 16.71 -18.58
C GLY A 66 -8.88 16.31 -18.46
N ILE A 67 -8.47 15.64 -17.36
CA ILE A 67 -7.10 15.10 -17.26
C ILE A 67 -6.86 14.03 -18.33
N THR A 68 -5.63 13.96 -18.82
CA THR A 68 -5.18 12.97 -19.83
C THR A 68 -4.09 12.04 -19.29
N SER A 69 -3.62 12.23 -18.05
CA SER A 69 -2.68 11.38 -17.34
C SER A 69 -2.91 11.48 -15.85
N LEU A 70 -2.48 10.48 -15.08
CA LEU A 70 -2.66 10.42 -13.62
C LEU A 70 -1.38 10.01 -12.91
N VAL A 71 -1.04 10.74 -11.86
CA VAL A 71 -0.01 10.40 -10.90
C VAL A 71 -0.69 9.95 -9.60
N ILE A 72 -0.35 8.76 -9.14
CA ILE A 72 -0.77 8.19 -7.84
C ILE A 72 0.43 8.25 -6.90
N ASP A 73 0.33 8.98 -5.81
CA ASP A 73 1.42 9.10 -4.84
C ASP A 73 1.18 8.20 -3.64
N LEU A 74 2.05 7.19 -3.49
CA LEU A 74 2.08 6.23 -2.38
C LEU A 74 3.29 6.43 -1.46
N ARG A 75 4.02 7.52 -1.60
CA ARG A 75 5.18 7.79 -0.75
C ARG A 75 4.73 7.95 0.71
N GLY A 76 5.39 7.21 1.61
CA GLY A 76 5.03 7.19 3.03
C GLY A 76 3.76 6.38 3.37
N ASN A 77 3.08 5.78 2.40
CA ASN A 77 1.90 4.97 2.65
C ASN A 77 2.29 3.56 3.13
N GLY A 78 2.12 3.28 4.41
CA GLY A 78 2.44 2.00 5.05
C GLY A 78 1.48 0.83 4.73
N GLY A 79 0.47 1.06 3.87
CA GLY A 79 -0.52 0.05 3.48
C GLY A 79 -1.80 0.08 4.33
N GLY A 80 -2.42 -1.08 4.49
CA GLY A 80 -3.67 -1.29 5.23
C GLY A 80 -4.45 -2.48 4.69
N LEU A 81 -5.72 -2.29 4.35
CA LEU A 81 -6.61 -3.35 3.86
C LEU A 81 -6.21 -3.79 2.44
N LEU A 82 -6.00 -5.10 2.27
CA LEU A 82 -5.61 -5.68 0.99
C LEU A 82 -6.71 -5.53 -0.07
N ASP A 83 -7.97 -5.77 0.32
CA ASP A 83 -9.11 -5.68 -0.60
C ASP A 83 -9.26 -4.29 -1.22
N GLU A 84 -8.93 -3.25 -0.46
CA GLU A 84 -8.96 -1.86 -0.93
C GLU A 84 -7.90 -1.58 -2.01
N ALA A 85 -6.71 -2.17 -1.87
CA ALA A 85 -5.68 -2.08 -2.90
C ALA A 85 -6.12 -2.80 -4.19
N VAL A 86 -6.72 -3.99 -4.05
CA VAL A 86 -7.27 -4.74 -5.19
C VAL A 86 -8.37 -3.95 -5.90
N GLU A 87 -9.26 -3.30 -5.13
CA GLU A 87 -10.32 -2.49 -5.70
C GLU A 87 -9.80 -1.27 -6.47
N ILE A 88 -8.73 -0.61 -5.97
CA ILE A 88 -8.12 0.52 -6.70
C ILE A 88 -7.44 0.02 -7.99
N VAL A 89 -6.76 -1.12 -7.97
CA VAL A 89 -6.20 -1.72 -9.20
C VAL A 89 -7.32 -2.03 -10.20
N ASN A 90 -8.48 -2.50 -9.74
CA ASN A 90 -9.63 -2.80 -10.59
C ASN A 90 -10.14 -1.58 -11.38
N PHE A 91 -9.89 -0.35 -10.93
CA PHE A 91 -10.29 0.85 -11.69
C PHE A 91 -9.52 0.99 -13.00
N PHE A 92 -8.34 0.38 -13.12
CA PHE A 92 -7.40 0.55 -14.22
C PHE A 92 -7.07 -0.72 -15.00
N VAL A 93 -7.53 -1.88 -14.54
CA VAL A 93 -7.16 -3.19 -15.08
C VAL A 93 -8.41 -3.96 -15.48
N PRO A 94 -8.45 -4.60 -16.65
CA PRO A 94 -9.59 -5.39 -17.11
C PRO A 94 -10.02 -6.44 -16.10
N ARG A 95 -11.32 -6.77 -16.11
CA ARG A 95 -11.92 -7.80 -15.25
C ARG A 95 -11.24 -9.17 -15.44
N GLY A 96 -11.14 -9.94 -14.35
CA GLY A 96 -10.64 -11.32 -14.33
C GLY A 96 -9.12 -11.45 -14.16
N LYS A 97 -8.37 -10.34 -14.10
CA LYS A 97 -6.92 -10.38 -13.89
C LYS A 97 -6.57 -10.69 -12.44
N THR A 98 -5.64 -11.61 -12.21
CA THR A 98 -5.09 -11.87 -10.88
C THR A 98 -4.23 -10.71 -10.44
N ILE A 99 -4.48 -10.19 -9.23
CA ILE A 99 -3.77 -9.04 -8.65
C ILE A 99 -2.80 -9.48 -7.57
N VAL A 100 -3.25 -10.39 -6.71
CA VAL A 100 -2.40 -10.93 -5.64
C VAL A 100 -2.87 -12.34 -5.26
N VAL A 101 -1.90 -13.19 -4.92
CA VAL A 101 -2.12 -14.53 -4.40
C VAL A 101 -1.49 -14.60 -3.02
N THR A 102 -2.23 -15.05 -2.02
CA THR A 102 -1.65 -15.39 -0.72
C THR A 102 -1.34 -16.88 -0.67
N LYS A 103 -0.19 -17.24 -0.08
CA LYS A 103 0.21 -18.64 0.13
C LYS A 103 0.75 -18.80 1.55
N GLY A 104 0.21 -19.74 2.30
CA GLY A 104 0.64 -20.10 3.66
C GLY A 104 0.93 -21.59 3.79
N LYS A 105 1.21 -22.03 5.01
CA LYS A 105 1.48 -23.45 5.30
C LYS A 105 0.26 -24.35 5.10
N THR A 106 -0.94 -23.83 5.26
CA THR A 106 -2.20 -24.57 5.09
C THR A 106 -2.94 -24.10 3.84
N LYS A 107 -3.77 -24.97 3.27
CA LYS A 107 -4.62 -24.62 2.11
C LYS A 107 -5.58 -23.48 2.42
N GLN A 108 -6.07 -23.39 3.67
CA GLN A 108 -6.96 -22.33 4.13
C GLN A 108 -6.30 -20.93 4.15
N ALA A 109 -4.96 -20.89 4.17
CA ALA A 109 -4.19 -19.65 4.12
C ALA A 109 -3.87 -19.20 2.69
N ALA A 110 -4.35 -19.92 1.67
CA ALA A 110 -4.20 -19.58 0.26
C ALA A 110 -5.47 -18.90 -0.26
N SER A 111 -5.31 -17.77 -0.92
CA SER A 111 -6.40 -17.04 -1.57
C SER A 111 -5.90 -16.37 -2.85
N VAL A 112 -6.78 -16.24 -3.83
CA VAL A 112 -6.51 -15.56 -5.11
C VAL A 112 -7.45 -14.36 -5.20
N TYR A 113 -6.88 -13.18 -5.32
CA TYR A 113 -7.61 -11.93 -5.48
C TYR A 113 -7.52 -11.49 -6.94
N LYS A 114 -8.68 -11.24 -7.54
CA LYS A 114 -8.81 -10.84 -8.95
C LYS A 114 -9.62 -9.57 -9.07
N THR A 115 -9.46 -8.89 -10.19
CA THR A 115 -10.39 -7.83 -10.59
C THR A 115 -11.75 -8.43 -10.88
N LEU A 116 -12.81 -7.91 -10.23
CA LEU A 116 -14.16 -8.46 -10.31
C LEU A 116 -15.14 -7.58 -11.08
N ARG A 117 -14.82 -6.30 -11.26
CA ARG A 117 -15.68 -5.29 -11.90
C ARG A 117 -15.07 -4.81 -13.20
N GLU A 118 -15.89 -4.18 -14.03
CA GLU A 118 -15.41 -3.44 -15.18
C GLU A 118 -14.56 -2.26 -14.70
N PRO A 119 -13.43 -1.99 -15.38
CA PRO A 119 -12.54 -0.88 -15.03
C PRO A 119 -13.21 0.47 -15.33
N ILE A 120 -12.72 1.51 -14.66
CA ILE A 120 -13.15 2.89 -14.97
C ILE A 120 -12.40 3.42 -16.19
N ASP A 121 -11.10 3.10 -16.29
CA ASP A 121 -10.27 3.57 -17.40
C ASP A 121 -9.02 2.70 -17.55
N THR A 122 -8.92 1.98 -18.65
CA THR A 122 -7.76 1.13 -18.97
C THR A 122 -6.67 1.85 -19.75
N GLU A 123 -6.95 3.06 -20.25
CA GLU A 123 -6.10 3.74 -21.23
C GLU A 123 -5.30 4.90 -20.63
N ILE A 124 -5.84 5.60 -19.62
CA ILE A 124 -5.17 6.77 -19.06
C ILE A 124 -3.74 6.43 -18.63
N PRO A 125 -2.70 7.14 -19.09
CA PRO A 125 -1.33 6.95 -18.63
C PRO A 125 -1.20 7.10 -17.11
N LEU A 126 -0.60 6.11 -16.45
CA LEU A 126 -0.42 6.07 -15.00
C LEU A 126 1.05 6.13 -14.61
N VAL A 127 1.35 6.96 -13.62
CA VAL A 127 2.60 6.95 -12.87
C VAL A 127 2.30 6.71 -11.40
N VAL A 128 3.06 5.85 -10.74
CA VAL A 128 2.96 5.60 -9.30
C VAL A 128 4.25 6.04 -8.63
N LEU A 129 4.15 7.00 -7.70
CA LEU A 129 5.29 7.45 -6.91
C LEU A 129 5.43 6.59 -5.64
N VAL A 130 6.63 6.10 -5.39
CA VAL A 130 6.95 5.24 -4.26
C VAL A 130 8.23 5.66 -3.54
N ASN A 131 8.38 5.27 -2.28
CA ASN A 131 9.62 5.43 -1.51
C ASN A 131 9.77 4.32 -0.46
N SER A 132 10.80 4.39 0.37
CA SER A 132 11.07 3.41 1.45
C SER A 132 9.96 3.31 2.50
N GLY A 133 9.05 4.29 2.59
CA GLY A 133 7.85 4.24 3.44
C GLY A 133 6.64 3.59 2.78
N THR A 134 6.70 3.29 1.47
CA THR A 134 5.64 2.56 0.75
C THR A 134 5.69 1.09 1.12
N ALA A 135 4.63 0.55 1.75
CA ALA A 135 4.66 -0.81 2.31
C ALA A 135 3.33 -1.58 2.13
N SER A 136 3.41 -2.92 2.14
CA SER A 136 2.25 -3.82 2.24
C SER A 136 1.23 -3.63 1.09
N SER A 137 -0.02 -3.24 1.36
CA SER A 137 -1.06 -3.04 0.35
C SER A 137 -0.67 -1.98 -0.70
N SER A 138 0.16 -0.99 -0.34
CA SER A 138 0.75 -0.04 -1.29
C SER A 138 1.69 -0.72 -2.27
N GLU A 139 2.47 -1.70 -1.80
CA GLU A 139 3.36 -2.50 -2.64
C GLU A 139 2.57 -3.45 -3.54
N ILE A 140 1.41 -3.95 -3.08
CA ILE A 140 0.49 -4.74 -3.91
C ILE A 140 -0.05 -3.87 -5.06
N LEU A 141 -0.54 -2.66 -4.76
CA LEU A 141 -1.06 -1.76 -5.78
C LEU A 141 0.01 -1.39 -6.80
N ALA A 142 1.15 -0.88 -6.34
CA ALA A 142 2.26 -0.46 -7.21
C ALA A 142 2.80 -1.63 -8.03
N GLY A 143 3.07 -2.76 -7.36
CA GLY A 143 3.64 -3.94 -8.00
C GLY A 143 2.68 -4.63 -8.98
N ALA A 144 1.38 -4.69 -8.67
CA ALA A 144 0.39 -5.24 -9.60
C ALA A 144 0.26 -4.39 -10.87
N LEU A 145 0.20 -3.07 -10.73
CA LEU A 145 0.16 -2.17 -11.88
C LEU A 145 1.46 -2.24 -12.71
N GLN A 146 2.61 -2.44 -12.06
CA GLN A 146 3.90 -2.65 -12.73
C GLN A 146 3.93 -3.97 -13.49
N ASP A 147 3.55 -5.08 -12.83
CA ASP A 147 3.63 -6.43 -13.40
C ASP A 147 2.64 -6.64 -14.56
N LEU A 148 1.52 -5.91 -14.53
CA LEU A 148 0.54 -5.90 -15.61
C LEU A 148 0.85 -4.85 -16.69
N ASP A 149 2.00 -4.20 -16.64
CA ASP A 149 2.45 -3.14 -17.56
C ASP A 149 1.44 -1.98 -17.67
N ARG A 150 0.69 -1.72 -16.58
CA ARG A 150 -0.35 -0.71 -16.57
C ARG A 150 0.14 0.66 -16.08
N ALA A 151 1.21 0.69 -15.30
CA ALA A 151 1.79 1.94 -14.77
C ALA A 151 3.32 1.93 -14.83
N VAL A 152 3.89 3.13 -14.86
CA VAL A 152 5.31 3.37 -14.60
C VAL A 152 5.49 3.65 -13.11
N ILE A 153 6.41 2.94 -12.47
CA ILE A 153 6.78 3.16 -11.06
C ILE A 153 7.99 4.08 -11.00
N VAL A 154 7.88 5.14 -10.21
CA VAL A 154 8.94 6.16 -10.05
C VAL A 154 9.25 6.37 -8.58
N GLY A 155 10.52 6.38 -8.23
CA GLY A 155 11.00 6.64 -6.87
C GLY A 155 12.07 5.66 -6.42
N ASN A 156 12.19 5.51 -5.10
CA ASN A 156 13.16 4.60 -4.49
C ASN A 156 12.52 3.24 -4.17
N ARG A 157 13.37 2.24 -3.89
CA ARG A 157 12.93 0.91 -3.45
C ARG A 157 11.98 1.02 -2.27
N THR A 158 10.88 0.26 -2.32
CA THR A 158 9.84 0.23 -1.30
C THR A 158 10.29 -0.51 -0.04
N PHE A 159 9.43 -0.57 0.97
CA PHE A 159 9.75 -1.17 2.27
C PHE A 159 10.09 -2.66 2.17
N GLY A 160 9.33 -3.42 1.38
CA GLY A 160 9.51 -4.87 1.23
C GLY A 160 8.74 -5.69 2.27
N LYS A 161 7.46 -5.36 2.52
CA LYS A 161 6.58 -6.11 3.43
C LYS A 161 5.63 -7.03 2.66
N GLY A 162 6.04 -8.28 2.46
CA GLY A 162 5.31 -9.32 1.75
C GLY A 162 4.62 -10.36 2.65
N LEU A 163 4.40 -10.05 3.94
CA LEU A 163 3.81 -10.96 4.92
C LEU A 163 2.39 -10.55 5.31
N VAL A 164 1.47 -11.53 5.28
CA VAL A 164 0.11 -11.38 5.81
C VAL A 164 0.12 -11.69 7.30
N GLN A 165 -0.32 -10.75 8.10
CA GLN A 165 -0.41 -10.88 9.55
C GLN A 165 -1.86 -10.74 9.99
N ILE A 166 -2.33 -11.68 10.82
CA ILE A 166 -3.70 -11.72 11.34
C ILE A 166 -3.65 -11.57 12.86
N PRO A 167 -4.42 -10.63 13.46
CA PRO A 167 -4.58 -10.57 14.89
C PRO A 167 -5.46 -11.74 15.36
N ARG A 168 -5.05 -12.39 16.45
CA ARG A 168 -5.81 -13.44 17.14
C ARG A 168 -6.04 -13.01 18.58
N SER A 169 -7.30 -12.96 18.99
CA SER A 169 -7.64 -12.67 20.39
C SER A 169 -7.17 -13.80 21.29
N LEU A 170 -6.59 -13.44 22.42
CA LEU A 170 -6.18 -14.33 23.50
C LEU A 170 -7.06 -14.10 24.73
N PRO A 171 -7.08 -15.04 25.69
CA PRO A 171 -7.67 -14.81 27.01
C PRO A 171 -7.14 -13.53 27.66
N TYR A 172 -7.95 -12.97 28.57
CA TYR A 172 -7.61 -11.74 29.34
C TYR A 172 -7.39 -10.48 28.48
N GLY A 173 -8.04 -10.39 27.29
CA GLY A 173 -7.96 -9.22 26.43
C GLY A 173 -6.64 -9.04 25.68
N GLY A 174 -5.76 -10.03 25.69
CA GLY A 174 -4.53 -10.04 24.91
C GLY A 174 -4.81 -10.24 23.42
N THR A 175 -3.88 -9.79 22.58
CA THR A 175 -3.94 -10.03 21.11
C THR A 175 -2.58 -10.50 20.62
N LEU A 176 -2.57 -11.64 19.93
CA LEU A 176 -1.40 -12.17 19.24
C LEU A 176 -1.48 -11.85 17.76
N LYS A 177 -0.43 -11.22 17.21
CA LYS A 177 -0.29 -10.96 15.78
C LYS A 177 0.53 -12.07 15.15
N VAL A 178 -0.10 -12.88 14.30
CA VAL A 178 0.50 -14.08 13.70
C VAL A 178 0.70 -13.88 12.20
N THR A 179 1.90 -14.19 11.70
CA THR A 179 2.16 -14.30 10.25
C THR A 179 1.61 -15.62 9.74
N THR A 180 0.67 -15.56 8.81
CA THR A 180 -0.02 -16.74 8.26
C THR A 180 0.38 -17.06 6.83
N SER A 181 0.73 -16.05 6.03
CA SER A 181 0.96 -16.21 4.59
C SER A 181 1.97 -15.18 4.07
N LYS A 182 2.50 -15.47 2.88
CA LYS A 182 3.15 -14.49 2.00
C LYS A 182 2.21 -14.11 0.88
N TYR A 183 2.36 -12.91 0.32
CA TYR A 183 1.65 -12.56 -0.89
C TYR A 183 2.58 -12.38 -2.09
N TYR A 184 2.04 -12.77 -3.24
CA TYR A 184 2.69 -12.82 -4.53
C TYR A 184 1.87 -12.00 -5.52
N ILE A 185 2.50 -11.07 -6.21
CA ILE A 185 1.86 -10.19 -7.19
C ILE A 185 1.85 -10.84 -8.58
N PRO A 186 1.26 -10.22 -9.63
CA PRO A 186 0.93 -10.93 -10.88
C PRO A 186 2.07 -11.68 -11.56
N SER A 187 3.29 -11.18 -11.53
CA SER A 187 4.46 -11.90 -12.08
C SER A 187 4.85 -13.16 -11.29
N GLY A 188 4.27 -13.38 -10.12
CA GLY A 188 4.62 -14.46 -9.20
C GLY A 188 5.70 -14.10 -8.19
N ARG A 189 6.28 -12.90 -8.25
CA ARG A 189 7.28 -12.43 -7.28
C ARG A 189 6.65 -12.09 -5.94
N CYS A 190 7.44 -12.27 -4.87
CA CYS A 190 7.10 -11.84 -3.53
C CYS A 190 7.81 -10.53 -3.23
N VAL A 191 7.08 -9.52 -2.78
CA VAL A 191 7.66 -8.21 -2.42
C VAL A 191 8.42 -8.21 -1.09
N GLN A 192 8.57 -9.38 -0.42
CA GLN A 192 9.27 -9.49 0.85
C GLN A 192 10.77 -9.28 0.67
N ALA A 193 11.28 -8.15 1.15
CA ALA A 193 12.70 -7.80 1.11
C ALA A 193 13.42 -8.02 2.44
N ILE A 194 12.69 -8.06 3.57
CA ILE A 194 13.29 -8.18 4.90
C ILE A 194 13.49 -9.64 5.24
N ASP A 195 14.71 -10.00 5.64
CA ASP A 195 15.08 -11.36 6.04
C ASP A 195 14.87 -11.57 7.54
N TYR A 196 13.69 -12.03 7.93
CA TYR A 196 13.39 -12.37 9.32
C TYR A 196 13.98 -13.71 9.78
N LYS A 197 14.56 -14.51 8.88
CA LYS A 197 15.14 -15.81 9.23
C LYS A 197 16.53 -15.66 9.83
N HIS A 198 17.31 -14.70 9.32
CA HIS A 198 18.65 -14.43 9.76
C HIS A 198 18.67 -13.12 10.52
N ARG A 199 18.81 -13.23 11.85
CA ARG A 199 18.93 -12.06 12.73
C ARG A 199 20.39 -11.82 13.05
N ASN A 200 20.76 -10.54 13.14
CA ASN A 200 22.04 -10.12 13.65
C ASN A 200 22.12 -10.38 15.16
N GLU A 201 23.31 -10.32 15.74
CA GLU A 201 23.54 -10.53 17.17
C GLU A 201 22.76 -9.56 18.05
N ASP A 202 22.53 -8.33 17.58
CA ASP A 202 21.72 -7.31 18.25
C ASP A 202 20.19 -7.50 18.07
N GLY A 203 19.77 -8.58 17.40
CA GLY A 203 18.37 -8.90 17.11
C GLY A 203 17.77 -8.13 15.92
N SER A 204 18.52 -7.23 15.29
CA SER A 204 18.09 -6.54 14.06
C SER A 204 17.98 -7.51 12.88
N VAL A 205 17.29 -7.07 11.84
CA VAL A 205 17.09 -7.85 10.61
C VAL A 205 17.59 -7.06 9.41
N GLY A 206 18.26 -7.76 8.49
CA GLY A 206 18.74 -7.19 7.24
C GLY A 206 17.72 -7.32 6.11
N ARG A 207 18.10 -6.83 4.93
CA ARG A 207 17.41 -7.08 3.67
C ARG A 207 18.03 -8.30 2.98
N ILE A 208 17.21 -9.00 2.19
CA ILE A 208 17.69 -10.04 1.28
C ILE A 208 18.63 -9.37 0.27
N PRO A 209 19.89 -9.81 0.15
CA PRO A 209 20.84 -9.26 -0.82
C PRO A 209 20.32 -9.40 -2.26
N ASP A 210 20.59 -8.42 -3.11
CA ASP A 210 20.15 -8.42 -4.51
C ASP A 210 20.63 -9.65 -5.31
N SER A 211 21.80 -10.19 -4.94
CA SER A 211 22.34 -11.44 -5.51
C SER A 211 21.50 -12.69 -5.23
N LEU A 212 20.66 -12.65 -4.19
CA LEU A 212 19.76 -13.75 -3.81
C LEU A 212 18.32 -13.53 -4.28
N THR A 213 18.03 -12.43 -4.98
CA THR A 213 16.71 -12.16 -5.54
C THR A 213 16.49 -12.93 -6.83
N ASN A 214 15.27 -13.42 -7.04
CA ASN A 214 14.89 -14.11 -8.27
C ASN A 214 14.44 -13.12 -9.34
N VAL A 215 14.62 -13.49 -10.59
CA VAL A 215 14.19 -12.73 -11.77
C VAL A 215 12.79 -13.20 -12.16
N PHE A 216 11.90 -12.24 -12.41
CA PHE A 216 10.56 -12.43 -12.94
C PHE A 216 10.33 -11.51 -14.12
N HIS A 217 9.19 -11.65 -14.79
CA HIS A 217 8.85 -10.84 -15.96
C HIS A 217 7.44 -10.27 -15.81
N THR A 218 7.26 -9.03 -16.23
CA THR A 218 5.94 -8.42 -16.37
C THR A 218 5.16 -9.07 -17.50
N ALA A 219 3.89 -8.71 -17.66
CA ALA A 219 3.04 -9.21 -18.75
C ALA A 219 3.64 -8.95 -20.14
N ALA A 220 4.36 -7.83 -20.34
CA ALA A 220 5.07 -7.48 -21.57
C ALA A 220 6.52 -7.97 -21.63
N GLY A 221 6.97 -8.80 -20.68
CA GLY A 221 8.30 -9.40 -20.68
C GLY A 221 9.41 -8.52 -20.10
N ARG A 222 9.13 -7.39 -19.47
CA ARG A 222 10.12 -6.56 -18.77
C ARG A 222 10.64 -7.29 -17.52
N ILE A 223 11.93 -7.23 -17.27
CA ILE A 223 12.56 -7.85 -16.11
C ILE A 223 12.17 -7.10 -14.84
N VAL A 224 11.71 -7.85 -13.83
CA VAL A 224 11.46 -7.41 -12.46
C VAL A 224 12.05 -8.43 -11.47
N ARG A 225 12.27 -8.04 -10.23
CA ARG A 225 12.83 -8.91 -9.18
C ARG A 225 11.94 -8.94 -7.95
N ASP A 226 12.06 -10.00 -7.15
CA ASP A 226 11.47 -10.04 -5.81
C ASP A 226 12.27 -9.15 -4.83
N GLY A 227 11.68 -8.86 -3.67
CA GLY A 227 12.28 -8.04 -2.62
C GLY A 227 11.89 -6.59 -2.64
#